data_28dd5fad8c1ee3428c660612c7a4d449
#
_entry.id   28dd5fad8c1ee3428c660612c7a4d449
#
_cell.length_a   1.000
_cell.length_b   1.000
_cell.length_c   1.000
_cell.angle_alpha   90.00
_cell.angle_beta   90.00
_cell.angle_gamma   90.00
#
_symmetry.space_group_name_H-M   'P 1'
#
loop_
_entity.id
_entity.type
_entity.pdbx_description
1 polymer ?
#
loop_
_entity_poly.entity_id
_entity_poly.type
_entity_poly.pdbx_seq_one_letter_code
_entity_poly.pdbx_strand_id
1 'polypeptide(L)'
;MKKCLWFAWILIVTLCVSLCCCDGSQISPWGEKSALNNVQSAKTYSVYVYGAVENEGYYRVQEGDTYYQAIAQAELLPQSVLTPNYYSIVTDMQLSIVVHYKENGKRYECVNVNGMALLWGIDIPNIPHQVVAKISDYLQIHGKIHNETELRAVLGNDYDNNFYKLYIAEADYEAVN
;
A
#
# COMPACT_ATOMS: atom_id res chain seq x y z
N MET A 1 -21.01 41.29 -48.23
CA MET A 1 -19.85 40.34 -48.21
C MET A 1 -19.71 39.52 -46.92
N LYS A 2 -20.31 39.89 -45.77
CA LYS A 2 -20.20 39.12 -44.51
C LYS A 2 -21.04 37.81 -44.43
N LYS A 3 -22.10 37.71 -45.24
CA LYS A 3 -23.01 36.55 -45.24
C LYS A 3 -22.42 35.30 -45.98
N CYS A 4 -21.56 35.49 -46.98
CA CYS A 4 -20.92 34.39 -47.71
C CYS A 4 -19.84 33.64 -46.90
N LEU A 5 -19.14 34.33 -45.96
CA LEU A 5 -18.14 33.69 -45.13
C LEU A 5 -18.76 32.74 -44.08
N TRP A 6 -19.97 33.05 -43.62
CA TRP A 6 -20.66 32.21 -42.61
C TRP A 6 -21.13 30.87 -43.20
N PHE A 7 -21.58 30.86 -44.44
CA PHE A 7 -21.96 29.64 -45.15
C PHE A 7 -20.75 28.77 -45.47
N ALA A 8 -19.59 29.32 -45.80
CA ALA A 8 -18.36 28.57 -46.00
C ALA A 8 -17.88 27.87 -44.72
N TRP A 9 -18.03 28.50 -43.58
CA TRP A 9 -17.66 27.90 -42.27
C TRP A 9 -18.55 26.74 -41.88
N ILE A 10 -19.86 26.84 -42.08
CA ILE A 10 -20.81 25.76 -41.83
C ILE A 10 -20.53 24.52 -42.74
N LEU A 11 -20.17 24.78 -43.99
CA LEU A 11 -19.89 23.71 -44.95
C LEU A 11 -18.60 22.97 -44.63
N ILE A 12 -17.57 23.64 -44.09
CA ILE A 12 -16.32 23.02 -43.65
C ILE A 12 -16.57 22.17 -42.39
N VAL A 13 -17.36 22.65 -41.44
CA VAL A 13 -17.65 21.91 -40.20
C VAL A 13 -18.47 20.65 -40.49
N THR A 14 -19.46 20.71 -41.40
CA THR A 14 -20.23 19.52 -41.79
C THR A 14 -19.41 18.51 -42.58
N LEU A 15 -18.43 18.95 -43.40
CA LEU A 15 -17.53 18.05 -44.11
C LEU A 15 -16.56 17.32 -43.16
N CYS A 16 -16.06 18.01 -42.12
CA CYS A 16 -15.19 17.40 -41.11
C CYS A 16 -15.92 16.33 -40.29
N VAL A 17 -17.20 16.57 -39.93
CA VAL A 17 -17.98 15.58 -39.18
C VAL A 17 -18.28 14.33 -40.00
N SER A 18 -18.48 14.45 -41.32
CA SER A 18 -18.72 13.31 -42.21
C SER A 18 -17.47 12.45 -42.43
N LEU A 19 -16.27 12.98 -42.25
CA LEU A 19 -15.01 12.23 -42.43
C LEU A 19 -14.58 11.45 -41.19
N CYS A 20 -15.14 11.74 -40.03
CA CYS A 20 -14.83 11.04 -38.78
C CYS A 20 -15.66 9.77 -38.56
N CYS A 21 -16.65 9.46 -39.42
CA CYS A 21 -17.52 8.30 -39.26
C CYS A 21 -17.24 7.18 -40.25
N CYS A 22 -16.03 7.12 -40.85
CA CYS A 22 -15.62 5.96 -41.60
C CYS A 22 -14.88 4.97 -40.71
N ASP A 23 -15.62 4.28 -39.84
CA ASP A 23 -15.19 2.99 -39.29
C ASP A 23 -15.16 2.00 -40.49
N GLY A 24 -13.99 1.94 -41.08
CA GLY A 24 -13.69 0.92 -42.09
C GLY A 24 -13.58 -0.45 -41.42
N SER A 25 -14.71 -1.11 -41.20
CA SER A 25 -14.73 -2.56 -41.01
C SER A 25 -14.29 -3.23 -42.29
N GLN A 26 -12.99 -3.42 -42.46
CA GLN A 26 -12.41 -4.27 -43.48
C GLN A 26 -12.78 -5.72 -43.14
N ILE A 27 -13.83 -6.22 -43.80
CA ILE A 27 -14.11 -7.66 -43.82
C ILE A 27 -13.06 -8.28 -44.75
N SER A 28 -11.99 -8.85 -44.19
CA SER A 28 -11.06 -9.66 -44.94
C SER A 28 -11.69 -11.04 -45.22
N PRO A 29 -11.74 -11.51 -46.48
CA PRO A 29 -12.42 -12.77 -46.85
C PRO A 29 -11.58 -14.02 -46.54
N TRP A 30 -10.47 -13.89 -45.89
CA TRP A 30 -9.61 -15.01 -45.48
C TRP A 30 -9.67 -15.14 -43.97
N GLY A 31 -10.27 -16.23 -43.49
CA GLY A 31 -10.47 -16.56 -42.10
C GLY A 31 -9.19 -16.44 -41.26
N GLU A 32 -8.86 -15.25 -40.82
CA GLU A 32 -8.00 -15.09 -39.70
C GLU A 32 -8.74 -15.68 -38.51
N LYS A 33 -8.23 -16.80 -38.03
CA LYS A 33 -8.54 -17.31 -36.71
C LYS A 33 -8.41 -16.12 -35.77
N SER A 34 -9.54 -15.67 -35.24
CA SER A 34 -9.56 -14.73 -34.10
C SER A 34 -8.55 -15.27 -33.12
N ALA A 35 -7.38 -14.67 -33.05
CA ALA A 35 -6.57 -14.77 -31.88
C ALA A 35 -7.48 -14.27 -30.79
N LEU A 36 -8.15 -15.20 -30.10
CA LEU A 36 -8.69 -14.94 -28.77
C LEU A 36 -7.51 -14.34 -28.02
N ASN A 37 -7.51 -13.00 -27.97
CA ASN A 37 -6.71 -12.30 -27.01
C ASN A 37 -7.15 -12.88 -25.65
N ASN A 38 -6.46 -13.93 -25.23
CA ASN A 38 -6.40 -14.29 -23.84
C ASN A 38 -5.76 -13.07 -23.15
N VAL A 39 -6.59 -12.11 -22.85
CA VAL A 39 -6.27 -11.11 -21.83
C VAL A 39 -6.24 -11.93 -20.57
N GLN A 40 -5.10 -12.58 -20.35
CA GLN A 40 -4.77 -13.26 -19.13
C GLN A 40 -4.82 -12.16 -18.09
N SER A 41 -5.91 -12.12 -17.33
CA SER A 41 -6.07 -11.16 -16.26
C SER A 41 -4.82 -11.27 -15.40
N ALA A 42 -4.00 -10.23 -15.36
CA ALA A 42 -2.78 -10.23 -14.60
C ALA A 42 -3.13 -10.59 -13.16
N LYS A 43 -2.43 -11.57 -12.61
CA LYS A 43 -2.63 -12.01 -11.23
C LYS A 43 -2.40 -10.82 -10.31
N THR A 44 -3.29 -10.63 -9.34
CA THR A 44 -3.20 -9.56 -8.36
C THR A 44 -2.88 -10.16 -7.00
N TYR A 45 -1.90 -9.57 -6.32
CA TYR A 45 -1.52 -9.93 -4.98
C TYR A 45 -2.07 -8.90 -3.98
N SER A 46 -2.38 -9.37 -2.78
CA SER A 46 -2.73 -8.53 -1.63
C SER A 46 -1.57 -8.60 -0.65
N VAL A 47 -0.79 -7.53 -0.53
CA VAL A 47 0.40 -7.46 0.32
C VAL A 47 0.07 -6.66 1.57
N TYR A 48 0.29 -7.25 2.75
CA TYR A 48 0.17 -6.55 4.03
C TYR A 48 1.45 -5.75 4.30
N VAL A 49 1.32 -4.42 4.42
CA VAL A 49 2.42 -3.50 4.71
C VAL A 49 2.26 -2.97 6.13
N TYR A 50 3.34 -3.04 6.90
CA TYR A 50 3.34 -2.62 8.30
C TYR A 50 4.69 -2.05 8.74
N GLY A 51 4.73 -1.43 9.92
CA GLY A 51 5.94 -0.85 10.50
C GLY A 51 6.03 0.66 10.28
N ALA A 52 7.15 1.17 9.81
CA ALA A 52 7.37 2.62 9.67
C ALA A 52 6.62 3.21 8.44
N VAL A 53 5.30 3.08 8.40
CA VAL A 53 4.39 3.65 7.39
C VAL A 53 3.26 4.42 8.07
N GLU A 54 2.63 5.33 7.34
CA GLU A 54 1.50 6.11 7.85
C GLU A 54 0.24 5.25 8.00
N ASN A 55 0.00 4.37 7.00
CA ASN A 55 -1.20 3.54 6.94
C ASN A 55 -0.82 2.07 6.82
N GLU A 56 -0.81 1.34 7.92
CA GLU A 56 -0.65 -0.12 7.90
C GLU A 56 -1.89 -0.77 7.28
N GLY A 57 -1.70 -1.82 6.46
CA GLY A 57 -2.82 -2.53 5.87
C GLY A 57 -2.49 -3.31 4.61
N TYR A 58 -3.56 -3.79 3.93
CA TYR A 58 -3.46 -4.56 2.71
C TYR A 58 -3.50 -3.68 1.47
N TYR A 59 -2.51 -3.86 0.60
CA TYR A 59 -2.36 -3.13 -0.64
C TYR A 59 -2.33 -4.08 -1.83
N ARG A 60 -3.07 -3.72 -2.91
CA ARG A 60 -3.12 -4.52 -4.13
C ARG A 60 -2.01 -4.13 -5.08
N VAL A 61 -1.28 -5.13 -5.55
CA VAL A 61 -0.23 -5.01 -6.58
C VAL A 61 -0.43 -6.06 -7.65
N GLN A 62 0.04 -5.80 -8.86
CA GLN A 62 -0.10 -6.71 -9.98
C GLN A 62 1.09 -7.70 -10.04
N GLU A 63 0.92 -8.79 -10.74
CA GLU A 63 2.01 -9.71 -11.03
C GLU A 63 3.15 -8.97 -11.78
N GLY A 64 4.37 -9.11 -11.27
CA GLY A 64 5.54 -8.39 -11.78
C GLY A 64 5.86 -7.08 -11.05
N ASP A 65 4.93 -6.56 -10.23
CA ASP A 65 5.21 -5.41 -9.37
C ASP A 65 6.17 -5.79 -8.24
N THR A 66 6.84 -4.77 -7.70
CA THR A 66 7.72 -4.91 -6.54
C THR A 66 6.98 -4.57 -5.24
N TYR A 67 7.51 -5.01 -4.10
CA TYR A 67 6.95 -4.60 -2.80
C TYR A 67 6.92 -3.09 -2.61
N TYR A 68 7.81 -2.36 -3.29
CA TYR A 68 7.83 -0.90 -3.21
C TYR A 68 6.51 -0.25 -3.66
N GLN A 69 5.79 -0.84 -4.64
CA GLN A 69 4.50 -0.31 -5.06
C GLN A 69 3.44 -0.41 -3.93
N ALA A 70 3.47 -1.50 -3.15
CA ALA A 70 2.60 -1.62 -1.97
C ALA A 70 3.02 -0.63 -0.86
N ILE A 71 4.32 -0.56 -0.58
CA ILE A 71 4.88 0.36 0.43
C ILE A 71 4.59 1.82 0.10
N ALA A 72 4.69 2.21 -1.17
CA ALA A 72 4.40 3.57 -1.61
C ALA A 72 2.93 3.96 -1.40
N GLN A 73 1.99 3.00 -1.51
CA GLN A 73 0.57 3.22 -1.21
C GLN A 73 0.30 3.36 0.29
N ALA A 74 1.14 2.72 1.14
CA ALA A 74 1.05 2.82 2.59
C ALA A 74 1.58 4.14 3.17
N GLU A 75 2.16 5.01 2.33
CA GLU A 75 2.75 6.30 2.67
C GLU A 75 3.90 6.18 3.69
N LEU A 76 5.11 6.42 3.21
CA LEU A 76 6.33 6.30 4.02
C LEU A 76 6.44 7.43 5.04
N LEU A 77 6.71 7.08 6.28
CA LEU A 77 7.07 8.05 7.31
C LEU A 77 8.47 8.65 7.05
N PRO A 78 8.77 9.86 7.54
CA PRO A 78 10.09 10.47 7.41
C PRO A 78 11.24 9.62 7.99
N GLN A 79 10.94 8.78 8.97
CA GLN A 79 11.89 7.87 9.61
C GLN A 79 12.11 6.58 8.84
N SER A 80 11.29 6.27 7.84
CA SER A 80 11.35 5.02 7.08
C SER A 80 12.69 4.84 6.36
N VAL A 81 13.11 3.59 6.26
CA VAL A 81 14.31 3.21 5.51
C VAL A 81 13.96 2.21 4.43
N LEU A 82 14.22 2.58 3.19
CA LEU A 82 14.10 1.66 2.05
C LEU A 82 15.32 0.74 1.99
N THR A 83 15.06 -0.57 1.88
CA THR A 83 16.08 -1.60 1.72
C THR A 83 16.00 -2.23 0.32
N PRO A 84 17.07 -2.85 -0.19
CA PRO A 84 17.04 -3.51 -1.50
C PRO A 84 15.92 -4.54 -1.65
N ASN A 85 15.52 -5.22 -0.57
CA ASN A 85 14.47 -6.23 -0.58
C ASN A 85 13.10 -5.66 -1.01
N TYR A 86 12.84 -4.38 -0.79
CA TYR A 86 11.58 -3.74 -1.18
C TYR A 86 11.43 -3.59 -2.70
N TYR A 87 12.52 -3.72 -3.45
CA TYR A 87 12.54 -3.69 -4.91
C TYR A 87 12.49 -5.09 -5.55
N SER A 88 12.36 -6.16 -4.75
CA SER A 88 12.10 -7.49 -5.28
C SER A 88 10.65 -7.63 -5.73
N ILE A 89 10.42 -8.50 -6.72
CA ILE A 89 9.08 -8.79 -7.25
C ILE A 89 8.25 -9.51 -6.18
N VAL A 90 6.98 -9.12 -6.07
CA VAL A 90 6.01 -9.76 -5.17
C VAL A 90 5.74 -11.19 -5.63
N THR A 91 5.74 -12.13 -4.68
CA THR A 91 5.49 -13.55 -4.91
C THR A 91 4.44 -14.09 -3.95
N ASP A 92 3.83 -15.22 -4.29
CA ASP A 92 2.86 -15.92 -3.42
C ASP A 92 3.48 -16.38 -2.07
N MET A 93 4.80 -16.49 -2.01
CA MET A 93 5.49 -16.99 -0.81
C MET A 93 5.63 -15.95 0.30
N GLN A 94 5.54 -14.68 -0.05
CA GLN A 94 5.66 -13.59 0.92
C GLN A 94 4.62 -12.50 0.59
N LEU A 95 3.53 -12.49 1.33
CA LEU A 95 2.43 -11.52 1.16
C LEU A 95 2.38 -10.49 2.29
N SER A 96 3.45 -10.35 3.05
CA SER A 96 3.61 -9.30 4.05
C SER A 96 5.01 -8.72 4.03
N ILE A 97 5.13 -7.43 4.34
CA ILE A 97 6.42 -6.74 4.37
C ILE A 97 6.46 -5.68 5.46
N VAL A 98 7.52 -5.75 6.28
CA VAL A 98 7.79 -4.77 7.32
C VAL A 98 8.67 -3.64 6.79
N VAL A 99 8.28 -2.40 7.06
CA VAL A 99 9.11 -1.23 6.76
C VAL A 99 9.91 -0.85 7.99
N HIS A 100 11.24 -0.84 7.85
CA HIS A 100 12.17 -0.50 8.91
C HIS A 100 12.24 1.00 9.12
N TYR A 101 12.70 1.43 10.29
CA TYR A 101 12.93 2.83 10.61
C TYR A 101 14.40 3.13 10.90
N LYS A 102 14.76 4.42 10.82
CA LYS A 102 16.09 4.94 11.14
C LYS A 102 15.98 5.93 12.30
N GLU A 103 16.82 5.75 13.29
CA GLU A 103 16.95 6.67 14.42
C GLU A 103 18.45 6.80 14.79
N ASN A 104 18.90 8.02 15.06
CA ASN A 104 20.32 8.32 15.39
C ASN A 104 21.33 7.74 14.38
N GLY A 105 20.97 7.72 13.08
CA GLY A 105 21.82 7.23 11.99
C GLY A 105 21.84 5.70 11.84
N LYS A 106 21.20 4.94 12.71
CA LYS A 106 21.12 3.47 12.67
C LYS A 106 19.73 3.00 12.22
N ARG A 107 19.71 1.87 11.50
CA ARG A 107 18.49 1.18 11.10
C ARG A 107 18.04 0.22 12.18
N TYR A 108 16.74 0.15 12.41
CA TYR A 108 16.09 -0.74 13.35
C TYR A 108 14.88 -1.42 12.73
N GLU A 109 14.54 -2.58 13.27
CA GLU A 109 13.30 -3.28 12.96
C GLU A 109 12.18 -2.80 13.87
N CYS A 110 10.96 -2.75 13.35
CA CYS A 110 9.79 -2.49 14.15
C CYS A 110 9.48 -3.72 15.03
N VAL A 111 8.88 -3.49 16.18
CA VAL A 111 8.59 -4.54 17.16
C VAL A 111 7.10 -4.83 17.20
N ASN A 112 6.72 -6.11 17.16
CA ASN A 112 5.34 -6.53 17.34
C ASN A 112 4.86 -6.25 18.77
N VAL A 113 3.81 -5.42 18.91
CA VAL A 113 3.26 -5.07 20.22
C VAL A 113 2.78 -6.29 20.99
N ASN A 114 2.13 -7.25 20.34
CA ASN A 114 1.59 -8.44 21.00
C ASN A 114 2.69 -9.45 21.42
N GLY A 115 3.90 -9.32 20.86
CA GLY A 115 5.07 -10.05 21.32
C GLY A 115 5.65 -9.51 22.63
N MET A 116 5.30 -8.29 23.04
CA MET A 116 5.87 -7.66 24.23
C MET A 116 5.37 -8.23 25.56
N ALA A 117 4.30 -9.01 25.56
CA ALA A 117 3.82 -9.67 26.78
C ALA A 117 4.90 -10.51 27.51
N LEU A 118 5.84 -11.07 26.73
CA LEU A 118 6.95 -11.88 27.23
C LEU A 118 8.21 -11.05 27.53
N LEU A 119 8.21 -9.77 27.22
CA LEU A 119 9.37 -8.89 27.30
C LEU A 119 9.34 -7.94 28.52
N TRP A 120 8.46 -8.21 29.47
CA TRP A 120 8.37 -7.40 30.68
C TRP A 120 9.74 -7.35 31.42
N GLY A 121 10.23 -6.14 31.64
CA GLY A 121 11.55 -5.92 32.26
C GLY A 121 12.75 -6.07 31.31
N ILE A 122 12.54 -6.32 30.00
CA ILE A 122 13.60 -6.40 29.01
C ILE A 122 13.71 -5.06 28.28
N ASP A 123 14.94 -4.54 28.19
CA ASP A 123 15.22 -3.34 27.41
C ASP A 123 15.20 -3.69 25.91
N ILE A 124 14.29 -3.06 25.16
CA ILE A 124 14.25 -3.15 23.70
C ILE A 124 14.99 -1.93 23.14
N PRO A 125 15.98 -2.11 22.27
CA PRO A 125 16.73 -0.99 21.69
C PRO A 125 15.81 0.07 21.09
N ASN A 126 16.01 1.33 21.46
CA ASN A 126 15.27 2.51 21.03
C ASN A 126 13.77 2.59 21.38
N ILE A 127 13.23 1.64 22.13
CA ILE A 127 11.89 1.76 22.69
C ILE A 127 12.04 2.11 24.18
N PRO A 128 11.47 3.22 24.65
CA PRO A 128 11.54 3.57 26.08
C PRO A 128 10.94 2.48 26.94
N HIS A 129 11.59 2.16 28.06
CA HIS A 129 11.13 1.13 28.99
C HIS A 129 9.67 1.34 29.44
N GLN A 130 9.26 2.60 29.65
CA GLN A 130 7.87 2.94 29.99
C GLN A 130 6.85 2.55 28.93
N VAL A 131 7.22 2.59 27.64
CA VAL A 131 6.37 2.15 26.51
C VAL A 131 6.19 0.63 26.56
N VAL A 132 7.29 -0.10 26.76
CA VAL A 132 7.26 -1.57 26.91
C VAL A 132 6.40 -1.96 28.11
N ALA A 133 6.57 -1.29 29.26
CA ALA A 133 5.79 -1.56 30.46
C ALA A 133 4.29 -1.34 30.22
N LYS A 134 3.86 -0.20 29.65
CA LYS A 134 2.45 0.08 29.35
C LYS A 134 1.81 -0.99 28.47
N ILE A 135 2.52 -1.39 27.40
CA ILE A 135 2.03 -2.43 26.48
C ILE A 135 1.93 -3.76 27.23
N SER A 136 2.99 -4.17 27.94
CA SER A 136 3.03 -5.44 28.65
C SER A 136 1.94 -5.54 29.72
N ASP A 137 1.72 -4.48 30.50
CA ASP A 137 0.67 -4.42 31.53
C ASP A 137 -0.73 -4.56 30.89
N TYR A 138 -0.96 -3.87 29.77
CA TYR A 138 -2.22 -3.99 29.02
C TYR A 138 -2.44 -5.43 28.52
N LEU A 139 -1.41 -6.03 27.90
CA LEU A 139 -1.49 -7.39 27.38
C LEU A 139 -1.74 -8.44 28.46
N GLN A 140 -1.22 -8.26 29.67
CA GLN A 140 -1.48 -9.15 30.81
C GLN A 140 -2.97 -9.16 31.22
N ILE A 141 -3.66 -8.03 31.06
CA ILE A 141 -5.06 -7.86 31.48
C ILE A 141 -6.03 -8.22 30.32
N HIS A 142 -5.70 -7.77 29.10
CA HIS A 142 -6.61 -7.81 27.96
C HIS A 142 -6.23 -8.87 26.90
N GLY A 143 -5.04 -9.46 27.00
CA GLY A 143 -4.55 -10.50 26.12
C GLY A 143 -3.88 -9.97 24.86
N LYS A 144 -4.54 -9.15 24.08
CA LYS A 144 -4.03 -8.63 22.80
C LYS A 144 -4.41 -7.17 22.57
N ILE A 145 -3.64 -6.52 21.70
CA ILE A 145 -3.96 -5.24 21.07
C ILE A 145 -4.31 -5.55 19.62
N HIS A 146 -5.52 -5.17 19.16
CA HIS A 146 -6.07 -5.56 17.88
C HIS A 146 -5.96 -4.49 16.79
N ASN A 147 -5.82 -3.22 17.18
CA ASN A 147 -5.79 -2.12 16.24
C ASN A 147 -5.02 -0.91 16.80
N GLU A 148 -4.74 0.03 15.90
CA GLU A 148 -4.00 1.25 16.22
C GLU A 148 -4.72 2.13 17.27
N THR A 149 -6.05 2.16 17.24
CA THR A 149 -6.84 2.95 18.20
C THR A 149 -6.63 2.45 19.63
N GLU A 150 -6.59 1.13 19.82
CA GLU A 150 -6.26 0.53 21.11
C GLU A 150 -4.82 0.84 21.52
N LEU A 151 -3.86 0.67 20.61
CA LEU A 151 -2.46 0.97 20.88
C LEU A 151 -2.27 2.45 21.28
N ARG A 152 -2.93 3.37 20.56
CA ARG A 152 -2.94 4.80 20.89
C ARG A 152 -3.54 5.06 22.27
N ALA A 153 -4.62 4.37 22.64
CA ALA A 153 -5.22 4.49 23.96
C ALA A 153 -4.29 4.00 25.08
N VAL A 154 -3.57 2.90 24.85
CA VAL A 154 -2.60 2.32 25.79
C VAL A 154 -1.42 3.26 26.03
N LEU A 155 -0.86 3.80 24.95
CA LEU A 155 0.35 4.62 25.03
C LEU A 155 0.07 6.08 25.41
N GLY A 156 -1.10 6.62 25.06
CA GLY A 156 -1.43 8.02 25.30
C GLY A 156 -0.40 8.95 24.65
N ASN A 157 0.18 9.87 25.40
CA ASN A 157 1.16 10.84 24.91
C ASN A 157 2.47 10.21 24.38
N ASP A 158 2.77 8.97 24.73
CA ASP A 158 3.97 8.28 24.24
C ASP A 158 3.77 7.72 22.82
N TYR A 159 2.53 7.70 22.31
CA TYR A 159 2.20 7.14 21.01
C TYR A 159 2.92 7.86 19.87
N ASP A 160 2.76 9.17 19.77
CA ASP A 160 3.26 9.95 18.62
C ASP A 160 4.79 9.89 18.44
N ASN A 161 5.53 9.60 19.52
CA ASN A 161 6.99 9.47 19.49
C ASN A 161 7.46 8.04 19.21
N ASN A 162 6.58 7.04 19.27
CA ASN A 162 7.00 5.64 19.25
C ASN A 162 6.22 4.76 18.28
N PHE A 163 5.08 5.21 17.71
CA PHE A 163 4.23 4.36 16.85
C PHE A 163 5.00 3.75 15.66
N TYR A 164 5.89 4.49 15.02
CA TYR A 164 6.69 4.03 13.88
C TYR A 164 7.72 2.95 14.24
N LYS A 165 7.90 2.64 15.53
CA LYS A 165 8.77 1.59 16.06
C LYS A 165 8.01 0.29 16.33
N LEU A 166 6.70 0.35 16.27
CA LEU A 166 5.76 -0.67 16.71
C LEU A 166 4.89 -1.12 15.54
N TYR A 167 4.39 -2.34 15.58
CA TYR A 167 3.37 -2.80 14.65
C TYR A 167 2.46 -3.84 15.30
N ILE A 168 1.26 -4.00 14.76
CA ILE A 168 0.35 -5.09 15.09
C ILE A 168 0.46 -6.13 13.98
N ALA A 169 0.76 -7.38 14.33
CA ALA A 169 0.88 -8.43 13.33
C ALA A 169 -0.45 -8.66 12.62
N GLU A 170 -0.39 -9.02 11.32
CA GLU A 170 -1.57 -9.30 10.48
C GLU A 170 -2.58 -10.23 11.14
N ALA A 171 -2.10 -11.30 11.79
CA ALA A 171 -2.94 -12.29 12.48
C ALA A 171 -3.70 -11.74 13.71
N ASP A 172 -3.27 -10.59 14.22
CA ASP A 172 -3.84 -9.96 15.42
C ASP A 172 -4.62 -8.67 15.08
N TYR A 173 -4.49 -8.17 13.83
CA TYR A 173 -5.10 -6.92 13.41
C TYR A 173 -6.59 -7.09 13.11
N GLU A 174 -7.42 -6.32 13.80
CA GLU A 174 -8.85 -6.19 13.52
C GLU A 174 -9.14 -4.75 13.08
N ALA A 175 -9.67 -4.60 11.87
CA ALA A 175 -10.09 -3.29 11.39
C ALA A 175 -11.19 -2.73 12.31
N VAL A 176 -11.07 -1.45 12.66
CA VAL A 176 -12.16 -0.74 13.35
C VAL A 176 -13.29 -0.54 12.35
N ASN A 177 -14.44 -1.20 12.59
CA ASN A 177 -15.68 -1.04 11.82
C ASN A 177 -16.43 0.22 12.25
#